data_5ac0f363277cff24100e57cb7d80e01e
#
_entry.id   5ac0f363277cff24100e57cb7d80e01e
#
_cell.length_a   1.000
_cell.length_b   1.000
_cell.length_c   1.000
_cell.angle_alpha   90.00
_cell.angle_beta   90.00
_cell.angle_gamma   90.00
#
_symmetry.space_group_name_H-M   'P 1'
#
loop_
_entity.id
_entity.type
_entity.pdbx_description
1 polymer ?
#
loop_
_entity_poly.entity_id
_entity_poly.type
_entity_poly.pdbx_seq_one_letter_code
_entity_poly.pdbx_strand_id
1 'polypeptide(L)'
;IVASDPDTALMLFRTSALCSIGIFAGMPVILAPAAAEIFGGRFSGEIYQRLWLTVPLANFIGTTVMSKARDGAYARHATQLAAGVDEASFEAAFSAPKEDLAALIASKTVTLPLLLKLSPEGTPDPSPFLYNDVFYGLAGCSALALACNVAAFKLPLRKRV
;
A
#
# COMPACT_ATOMS: atom_id res chain seq x y z
N ILE A 1 12.25 -8.49 -2.88
CA ILE A 1 13.63 -8.72 -2.38
C ILE A 1 13.47 -9.19 -0.96
N VAL A 2 13.55 -10.50 -0.77
CA VAL A 2 13.59 -11.08 0.56
C VAL A 2 15.03 -10.89 1.04
N ALA A 3 15.26 -9.91 1.91
CA ALA A 3 16.54 -9.83 2.59
C ALA A 3 16.64 -11.08 3.49
N SER A 4 17.64 -11.90 3.25
CA SER A 4 17.86 -13.16 3.97
C SER A 4 18.21 -12.93 5.45
N ASP A 5 18.51 -11.69 5.82
CA ASP A 5 18.90 -11.25 7.14
C ASP A 5 17.92 -10.17 7.66
N PRO A 6 17.34 -10.36 8.86
CA PRO A 6 16.34 -9.42 9.42
C PRO A 6 16.91 -8.02 9.65
N ASP A 7 18.19 -7.89 9.98
CA ASP A 7 18.84 -6.60 10.21
C ASP A 7 18.98 -5.82 8.90
N THR A 8 19.34 -6.51 7.82
CA THR A 8 19.40 -5.93 6.47
C THR A 8 18.02 -5.49 6.00
N ALA A 9 16.98 -6.28 6.23
CA ALA A 9 15.59 -5.92 5.91
C ALA A 9 15.15 -4.66 6.65
N LEU A 10 15.44 -4.57 7.94
CA LEU A 10 15.12 -3.43 8.77
C LEU A 10 15.86 -2.16 8.34
N MET A 11 17.15 -2.29 7.99
CA MET A 11 17.95 -1.18 7.49
C MET A 11 17.42 -0.64 6.17
N LEU A 12 17.09 -1.53 5.22
CA LEU A 12 16.47 -1.16 3.93
C LEU A 12 15.13 -0.46 4.12
N PHE A 13 14.29 -0.98 5.02
CA PHE A 13 13.01 -0.36 5.35
C PHE A 13 13.19 1.05 5.92
N ARG A 14 14.05 1.22 6.91
CA ARG A 14 14.34 2.54 7.52
C ARG A 14 14.88 3.53 6.50
N THR A 15 15.81 3.11 5.66
CA THR A 15 16.41 3.97 4.62
C THR A 15 15.37 4.38 3.59
N SER A 16 14.54 3.44 3.10
CA SER A 16 13.49 3.76 2.14
C SER A 16 12.42 4.67 2.72
N ALA A 17 12.05 4.50 3.99
CA ALA A 17 11.12 5.37 4.68
C ALA A 17 11.66 6.80 4.82
N LEU A 18 12.92 6.96 5.23
CA LEU A 18 13.57 8.28 5.33
C LEU A 18 13.67 8.97 3.98
N CYS A 19 14.05 8.24 2.92
CA CYS A 19 14.09 8.78 1.56
C CYS A 19 12.70 9.23 1.10
N SER A 20 11.66 8.46 1.38
CA SER A 20 10.28 8.79 1.02
C SER A 20 9.79 10.07 1.72
N ILE A 21 10.10 10.21 3.01
CA ILE A 21 9.78 11.42 3.78
C ILE A 21 10.52 12.64 3.21
N GLY A 22 11.80 12.49 2.88
CA GLY A 22 12.60 13.57 2.28
C GLY A 22 12.06 14.03 0.93
N ILE A 23 11.67 13.10 0.06
CA ILE A 23 11.06 13.41 -1.24
C ILE A 23 9.72 14.13 -1.06
N PHE A 24 8.89 13.66 -0.13
CA PHE A 24 7.60 14.29 0.16
C PHE A 24 7.77 15.72 0.69
N ALA A 25 8.72 15.95 1.58
CA ALA A 25 9.02 17.29 2.11
C ALA A 25 9.52 18.27 1.04
N GLY A 26 10.23 17.81 0.02
CA GLY A 26 10.70 18.62 -1.10
C GLY A 26 9.62 19.02 -2.11
N MET A 27 8.52 18.27 -2.17
CA MET A 27 7.46 18.50 -3.15
C MET A 27 6.89 19.94 -3.15
N PRO A 28 6.49 20.53 -2.00
CA PRO A 28 5.94 21.89 -1.97
C PRO A 28 6.94 22.94 -2.42
N VAL A 29 8.21 22.75 -2.14
CA VAL A 29 9.28 23.70 -2.49
C VAL A 29 9.46 23.80 -4.01
N ILE A 30 9.30 22.68 -4.71
CA ILE A 30 9.46 22.61 -6.18
C ILE A 30 8.16 22.99 -6.91
N LEU A 31 7.02 22.61 -6.35
CA LEU A 31 5.72 22.75 -7.03
C LEU A 31 5.30 24.22 -7.19
N ALA A 32 5.58 25.07 -6.20
CA ALA A 32 5.20 26.49 -6.26
C ALA A 32 5.94 27.27 -7.34
N PRO A 33 7.29 27.22 -7.44
CA PRO A 33 8.02 27.86 -8.53
C PRO A 33 7.66 27.28 -9.90
N ALA A 34 7.50 25.96 -10.01
CA ALA A 34 7.11 25.33 -11.26
C ALA A 34 5.74 25.80 -11.76
N ALA A 35 4.77 25.95 -10.86
CA ALA A 35 3.46 26.51 -11.20
C ALA A 35 3.58 27.97 -11.69
N ALA A 36 4.43 28.78 -11.08
CA ALA A 36 4.67 30.15 -11.50
C ALA A 36 5.36 30.23 -12.87
N GLU A 37 6.30 29.35 -13.17
CA GLU A 37 7.01 29.30 -14.43
C GLU A 37 6.11 28.84 -15.60
N ILE A 38 5.28 27.80 -15.36
CA ILE A 38 4.43 27.21 -16.40
C ILE A 38 3.20 28.07 -16.70
N PHE A 39 2.54 28.59 -15.67
CA PHE A 39 1.23 29.27 -15.77
C PHE A 39 1.32 30.80 -15.64
N GLY A 40 2.50 31.33 -15.29
CA GLY A 40 2.73 32.74 -15.03
C GLY A 40 2.34 33.14 -13.60
N GLY A 41 3.03 34.17 -13.06
CA GLY A 41 2.92 34.60 -11.67
C GLY A 41 1.51 35.05 -11.24
N ARG A 42 0.70 35.57 -12.19
CA ARG A 42 -0.63 36.08 -11.90
C ARG A 42 -1.61 35.01 -11.39
N PHE A 43 -1.52 33.78 -11.91
CA PHE A 43 -2.45 32.70 -11.62
C PHE A 43 -1.81 31.55 -10.82
N SER A 44 -0.51 31.63 -10.55
CA SER A 44 0.25 30.54 -9.91
C SER A 44 -0.30 30.17 -8.54
N GLY A 45 -0.73 31.14 -7.73
CA GLY A 45 -1.26 30.88 -6.41
C GLY A 45 -2.57 30.10 -6.42
N GLU A 46 -3.50 30.45 -7.32
CA GLU A 46 -4.77 29.75 -7.47
C GLU A 46 -4.57 28.31 -8.00
N ILE A 47 -3.69 28.15 -8.97
CA ILE A 47 -3.36 26.83 -9.55
C ILE A 47 -2.67 25.96 -8.51
N TYR A 48 -1.72 26.53 -7.75
CA TYR A 48 -1.05 25.84 -6.67
C TYR A 48 -2.02 25.32 -5.61
N GLN A 49 -2.97 26.14 -5.19
CA GLN A 49 -4.00 25.71 -4.24
C GLN A 49 -4.87 24.57 -4.79
N ARG A 50 -5.25 24.62 -6.07
CA ARG A 50 -6.01 23.52 -6.71
C ARG A 50 -5.19 22.23 -6.80
N LEU A 51 -3.91 22.32 -7.06
CA LEU A 51 -3.02 21.16 -7.02
C LEU A 51 -2.97 20.53 -5.62
N TRP A 52 -2.97 21.35 -4.56
CA TRP A 52 -2.98 20.86 -3.20
C TRP A 52 -4.26 20.12 -2.80
N LEU A 53 -5.39 20.34 -3.46
CA LEU A 53 -6.61 19.58 -3.25
C LEU A 53 -6.46 18.10 -3.63
N THR A 54 -5.49 17.76 -4.46
CA THR A 54 -5.20 16.37 -4.82
C THR A 54 -4.65 15.56 -3.63
N VAL A 55 -3.99 16.21 -2.67
CA VAL A 55 -3.36 15.53 -1.52
C VAL A 55 -4.39 14.89 -0.60
N PRO A 56 -5.42 15.60 -0.07
CA PRO A 56 -6.44 14.96 0.76
C PRO A 56 -7.25 13.92 -0.02
N LEU A 57 -7.51 14.13 -1.31
CA LEU A 57 -8.17 13.15 -2.16
C LEU A 57 -7.34 11.88 -2.31
N ALA A 58 -6.04 12.02 -2.58
CA ALA A 58 -5.13 10.89 -2.68
C ALA A 58 -5.01 10.13 -1.36
N ASN A 59 -4.98 10.83 -0.22
CA ASN A 59 -4.96 10.22 1.10
C ASN A 59 -6.24 9.40 1.37
N PHE A 60 -7.41 9.95 1.04
CA PHE A 60 -8.68 9.24 1.23
C PHE A 60 -8.78 8.00 0.35
N ILE A 61 -8.44 8.12 -0.93
CA ILE A 61 -8.45 6.99 -1.87
C ILE A 61 -7.38 5.97 -1.47
N GLY A 62 -6.17 6.43 -1.17
CA GLY A 62 -5.03 5.58 -0.83
C GLY A 62 -5.29 4.72 0.40
N THR A 63 -5.77 5.30 1.49
CA THR A 63 -6.10 4.56 2.71
C THR A 63 -7.22 3.56 2.49
N THR A 64 -8.25 3.92 1.71
CA THR A 64 -9.37 3.02 1.39
C THR A 64 -8.91 1.84 0.52
N VAL A 65 -8.12 2.10 -0.52
CA VAL A 65 -7.58 1.05 -1.40
C VAL A 65 -6.64 0.13 -0.63
N MET A 66 -5.76 0.71 0.19
CA MET A 66 -4.80 -0.04 1.01
C MET A 66 -5.52 -0.96 2.01
N SER A 67 -6.55 -0.47 2.70
CA SER A 67 -7.35 -1.27 3.62
C SER A 67 -8.02 -2.43 2.91
N LYS A 68 -8.71 -2.17 1.80
CA LYS A 68 -9.39 -3.22 1.01
C LYS A 68 -8.41 -4.25 0.44
N ALA A 69 -7.27 -3.83 -0.06
CA ALA A 69 -6.25 -4.74 -0.58
C ALA A 69 -5.69 -5.65 0.52
N ARG A 70 -5.39 -5.08 1.70
CA ARG A 70 -4.97 -5.83 2.88
C ARG A 70 -6.04 -6.81 3.35
N ASP A 71 -7.29 -6.37 3.45
CA ASP A 71 -8.39 -7.22 3.90
C ASP A 71 -8.63 -8.37 2.91
N GLY A 72 -8.51 -8.11 1.61
CA GLY A 72 -8.57 -9.14 0.57
C GLY A 72 -7.39 -10.14 0.66
N ALA A 73 -6.17 -9.66 0.90
CA ALA A 73 -5.02 -10.52 1.12
C ALA A 73 -5.19 -11.37 2.39
N TYR A 74 -5.66 -10.75 3.47
CA TYR A 74 -5.95 -11.43 4.72
C TYR A 74 -6.97 -12.57 4.54
N ALA A 75 -8.09 -12.29 3.86
CA ALA A 75 -9.12 -13.30 3.60
C ALA A 75 -8.57 -14.46 2.76
N ARG A 76 -7.77 -14.18 1.71
CA ARG A 76 -7.13 -15.24 0.91
C ARG A 76 -6.21 -16.13 1.72
N HIS A 77 -5.32 -15.54 2.52
CA HIS A 77 -4.39 -16.30 3.36
C HIS A 77 -5.10 -17.05 4.48
N ALA A 78 -6.13 -16.46 5.10
CA ALA A 78 -6.95 -17.15 6.10
C ALA A 78 -7.68 -18.35 5.50
N THR A 79 -8.22 -18.22 4.29
CA THR A 79 -8.87 -19.35 3.59
C THR A 79 -7.87 -20.45 3.24
N GLN A 80 -6.66 -20.09 2.80
CA GLN A 80 -5.60 -21.04 2.49
C GLN A 80 -5.15 -21.81 3.74
N LEU A 81 -4.94 -21.12 4.87
CA LEU A 81 -4.57 -21.75 6.13
C LEU A 81 -5.70 -22.65 6.66
N ALA A 82 -6.95 -22.17 6.65
CA ALA A 82 -8.10 -22.93 7.10
C ALA A 82 -8.32 -24.22 6.28
N ALA A 83 -7.96 -24.21 4.99
CA ALA A 83 -8.03 -25.42 4.16
C ALA A 83 -7.08 -26.54 4.66
N GLY A 84 -5.94 -26.14 5.24
CA GLY A 84 -4.95 -27.09 5.80
C GLY A 84 -5.25 -27.54 7.24
N VAL A 85 -6.20 -26.92 7.93
CA VAL A 85 -6.58 -27.28 9.31
C VAL A 85 -7.65 -28.37 9.29
N ASP A 86 -7.57 -29.34 10.21
CA ASP A 86 -8.59 -30.35 10.39
C ASP A 86 -9.92 -29.73 10.86
N GLU A 87 -11.05 -30.28 10.38
CA GLU A 87 -12.39 -29.72 10.64
C GLU A 87 -12.75 -29.74 12.11
N ALA A 88 -12.45 -30.90 12.79
CA ALA A 88 -12.69 -31.05 14.21
C ALA A 88 -11.87 -30.06 15.05
N SER A 89 -10.62 -29.83 14.68
CA SER A 89 -9.73 -28.86 15.33
C SER A 89 -10.19 -27.43 15.13
N PHE A 90 -10.72 -27.11 13.93
CA PHE A 90 -11.27 -25.81 13.61
C PHE A 90 -12.55 -25.53 14.42
N GLU A 91 -13.50 -26.47 14.45
CA GLU A 91 -14.75 -26.33 15.23
C GLU A 91 -14.47 -26.21 16.72
N ALA A 92 -13.52 -26.98 17.25
CA ALA A 92 -13.12 -26.88 18.64
C ALA A 92 -12.54 -25.53 19.02
N ALA A 93 -11.78 -24.90 18.10
CA ALA A 93 -11.14 -23.62 18.36
C ALA A 93 -12.07 -22.40 18.16
N PHE A 94 -12.97 -22.46 17.18
CA PHE A 94 -13.81 -21.32 16.79
C PHE A 94 -15.29 -21.50 17.11
N SER A 95 -15.72 -22.68 17.58
CA SER A 95 -17.11 -23.02 17.88
C SER A 95 -18.07 -22.78 16.71
N ALA A 96 -17.56 -22.92 15.49
CA ALA A 96 -18.30 -22.70 14.25
C ALA A 96 -17.74 -23.60 13.13
N PRO A 97 -18.57 -24.01 12.16
CA PRO A 97 -18.13 -24.82 11.03
C PRO A 97 -17.24 -24.00 10.08
N LYS A 98 -16.39 -24.67 9.31
CA LYS A 98 -15.52 -24.02 8.32
C LYS A 98 -16.29 -23.24 7.25
N GLU A 99 -17.54 -23.59 6.99
CA GLU A 99 -18.42 -22.92 6.04
C GLU A 99 -18.65 -21.45 6.42
N ASP A 100 -18.65 -21.13 7.70
CA ASP A 100 -18.83 -19.78 8.24
C ASP A 100 -17.53 -18.96 8.29
N LEU A 101 -16.42 -19.48 7.75
CA LEU A 101 -15.11 -18.83 7.77
C LEU A 101 -15.16 -17.37 7.30
N ALA A 102 -15.93 -17.06 6.26
CA ALA A 102 -16.04 -15.70 5.72
C ALA A 102 -16.67 -14.75 6.76
N ALA A 103 -17.70 -15.19 7.48
CA ALA A 103 -18.33 -14.42 8.55
C ALA A 103 -17.40 -14.26 9.75
N LEU A 104 -16.64 -15.30 10.11
CA LEU A 104 -15.66 -15.27 11.19
C LEU A 104 -14.46 -14.37 10.87
N ILE A 105 -14.04 -14.29 9.62
CA ILE A 105 -13.02 -13.31 9.16
C ILE A 105 -13.57 -11.89 9.25
N ALA A 106 -14.80 -11.66 8.80
CA ALA A 106 -15.45 -10.34 8.85
C ALA A 106 -15.63 -9.84 10.29
N SER A 107 -15.97 -10.72 11.23
CA SER A 107 -16.08 -10.43 12.67
C SER A 107 -14.73 -10.32 13.38
N LYS A 108 -13.62 -10.60 12.68
CA LYS A 108 -12.24 -10.64 13.23
C LYS A 108 -12.06 -11.66 14.37
N THR A 109 -12.93 -12.65 14.46
CA THR A 109 -12.83 -13.73 15.44
C THR A 109 -11.71 -14.71 15.07
N VAL A 110 -11.54 -14.98 13.77
CA VAL A 110 -10.44 -15.80 13.24
C VAL A 110 -9.23 -14.92 12.96
N THR A 111 -8.10 -15.27 13.55
CA THR A 111 -6.82 -14.58 13.34
C THR A 111 -5.79 -15.50 12.68
N LEU A 112 -4.96 -14.93 11.79
CA LEU A 112 -3.89 -15.70 11.11
C LEU A 112 -2.96 -16.43 12.09
N PRO A 113 -2.50 -15.81 13.21
CA PRO A 113 -1.66 -16.51 14.19
C PRO A 113 -2.36 -17.72 14.85
N LEU A 114 -3.68 -17.64 15.03
CA LEU A 114 -4.44 -18.75 15.61
C LEU A 114 -4.61 -19.88 14.61
N LEU A 115 -4.93 -19.55 13.35
CA LEU A 115 -4.98 -20.54 12.25
C LEU A 115 -3.62 -21.21 12.04
N LEU A 116 -2.54 -20.46 12.15
CA LEU A 116 -1.19 -20.99 11.98
C LEU A 116 -0.84 -21.99 13.08
N LYS A 117 -1.29 -21.75 14.31
CA LYS A 117 -1.11 -22.72 15.43
C LYS A 117 -1.87 -24.03 15.24
N LEU A 118 -2.99 -23.98 14.51
CA LEU A 118 -3.81 -25.15 14.20
C LEU A 118 -3.35 -25.86 12.91
N SER A 119 -2.52 -25.18 12.11
CA SER A 119 -1.97 -25.73 10.88
C SER A 119 -0.82 -26.70 11.17
N PRO A 120 -0.52 -27.65 10.25
CA PRO A 120 0.60 -28.57 10.40
C PRO A 120 1.94 -27.84 10.61
N GLU A 121 2.85 -28.47 11.38
CA GLU A 121 4.21 -27.95 11.59
C GLU A 121 4.93 -27.72 10.25
N GLY A 122 5.56 -26.55 10.10
CA GLY A 122 6.25 -26.17 8.85
C GLY A 122 5.40 -25.33 7.91
N THR A 123 4.15 -24.99 8.25
CA THR A 123 3.34 -24.06 7.44
C THR A 123 3.94 -22.65 7.51
N PRO A 124 4.28 -22.03 6.34
CA PRO A 124 4.88 -20.71 6.35
C PRO A 124 3.90 -19.65 6.84
N ASP A 125 4.40 -18.71 7.66
CA ASP A 125 3.61 -17.57 8.13
C ASP A 125 3.33 -16.59 6.99
N PRO A 126 2.07 -16.34 6.61
CA PRO A 126 1.72 -15.40 5.57
C PRO A 126 1.73 -13.93 6.03
N SER A 127 1.87 -13.67 7.31
CA SER A 127 1.78 -12.30 7.87
C SER A 127 2.71 -11.29 7.22
N PRO A 128 3.98 -11.61 6.87
CA PRO A 128 4.88 -10.68 6.19
C PRO A 128 4.42 -10.28 4.78
N PHE A 129 3.60 -11.11 4.14
CA PHE A 129 3.20 -10.94 2.74
C PHE A 129 1.86 -10.23 2.55
N LEU A 130 1.16 -9.88 3.62
CA LEU A 130 -0.16 -9.23 3.59
C LEU A 130 -0.18 -7.90 2.83
N TYR A 131 0.93 -7.20 2.79
CA TYR A 131 1.06 -5.90 2.14
C TYR A 131 1.72 -5.96 0.76
N ASN A 132 2.11 -7.13 0.27
CA ASN A 132 2.79 -7.24 -1.02
C ASN A 132 1.97 -6.65 -2.17
N ASP A 133 0.68 -6.95 -2.25
CA ASP A 133 -0.21 -6.43 -3.30
C ASP A 133 -0.30 -4.91 -3.25
N VAL A 134 -0.30 -4.33 -2.04
CA VAL A 134 -0.30 -2.88 -1.84
C VAL A 134 1.01 -2.27 -2.35
N PHE A 135 2.16 -2.87 -2.00
CA PHE A 135 3.47 -2.38 -2.43
C PHE A 135 3.65 -2.50 -3.95
N TYR A 136 3.20 -3.60 -4.57
CA TYR A 136 3.24 -3.72 -6.03
C TYR A 136 2.32 -2.71 -6.71
N GLY A 137 1.13 -2.46 -6.16
CA GLY A 137 0.23 -1.43 -6.65
C GLY A 137 0.85 -0.03 -6.56
N LEU A 138 1.47 0.32 -5.43
CA LEU A 138 2.18 1.59 -5.24
C LEU A 138 3.38 1.72 -6.20
N ALA A 139 4.14 0.66 -6.39
CA ALA A 139 5.24 0.64 -7.35
C ALA A 139 4.74 0.90 -8.79
N GLY A 140 3.62 0.28 -9.19
CA GLY A 140 2.98 0.52 -10.48
C GLY A 140 2.52 1.97 -10.64
N CYS A 141 1.86 2.55 -9.63
CA CYS A 141 1.46 3.96 -9.63
C CYS A 141 2.68 4.90 -9.74
N SER A 142 3.76 4.59 -9.02
CA SER A 142 4.99 5.38 -9.06
C SER A 142 5.66 5.31 -10.43
N ALA A 143 5.69 4.14 -11.05
CA ALA A 143 6.22 3.97 -12.40
C ALA A 143 5.40 4.75 -13.43
N LEU A 144 4.07 4.73 -13.31
CA LEU A 144 3.17 5.52 -14.16
C LEU A 144 3.40 7.02 -13.97
N ALA A 145 3.51 7.48 -12.72
CA ALA A 145 3.81 8.88 -12.41
C ALA A 145 5.14 9.32 -13.02
N LEU A 146 6.18 8.48 -12.93
CA LEU A 146 7.48 8.73 -13.55
C LEU A 146 7.35 8.84 -15.08
N ALA A 147 6.64 7.93 -15.71
CA ALA A 147 6.40 7.95 -17.15
C ALA A 147 5.68 9.24 -17.60
N CYS A 148 4.65 9.65 -16.86
CA CYS A 148 3.94 10.91 -17.11
C CYS A 148 4.86 12.14 -16.97
N ASN A 149 5.73 12.15 -15.95
CA ASN A 149 6.70 13.24 -15.77
C ASN A 149 7.70 13.30 -16.93
N VAL A 150 8.27 12.16 -17.33
CA VAL A 150 9.19 12.10 -18.47
C VAL A 150 8.51 12.55 -19.77
N ALA A 151 7.25 12.17 -19.98
CA ALA A 151 6.48 12.64 -21.14
C ALA A 151 6.23 14.16 -21.08
N ALA A 152 5.91 14.70 -19.91
CA ALA A 152 5.70 16.13 -19.70
C ALA A 152 6.97 16.95 -19.99
N PHE A 153 8.15 16.44 -19.61
CA PHE A 153 9.43 17.10 -19.92
C PHE A 153 9.74 17.18 -21.42
N LYS A 154 9.19 16.29 -22.23
CA LYS A 154 9.37 16.31 -23.70
C LYS A 154 8.42 17.25 -24.40
N LEU A 155 7.40 17.79 -23.71
CA LEU A 155 6.50 18.77 -24.31
C LEU A 155 7.21 20.13 -24.41
N PRO A 156 7.22 20.78 -25.60
CA PRO A 156 7.81 22.08 -25.73
C PRO A 156 7.02 23.08 -24.89
N LEU A 157 7.63 23.53 -23.79
CA LEU A 157 7.08 24.64 -23.03
C LEU A 157 7.01 25.85 -23.96
N ARG A 158 5.80 26.29 -24.32
CA ARG A 158 5.57 27.46 -25.13
C ARG A 158 6.13 28.65 -24.35
N LYS A 159 7.30 29.15 -24.77
CA LYS A 159 7.85 30.42 -24.28
C LYS A 159 6.77 31.49 -24.50
N ARG A 160 6.06 31.86 -23.44
CA ARG A 160 5.22 33.05 -23.46
C ARG A 160 6.18 34.23 -23.30
N VAL A 161 6.35 34.93 -24.41
CA VAL A 161 6.92 36.28 -24.45
C VAL A 161 5.96 37.21 -23.72
#